data_d0f942fae429045a0d53f65def8d0e02
#
_entry.id   d0f942fae429045a0d53f65def8d0e02
#
_cell.length_a   1.000
_cell.length_b   1.000
_cell.length_c   1.000
_cell.angle_alpha   90.00
_cell.angle_beta   90.00
_cell.angle_gamma   90.00
#
_symmetry.space_group_name_H-M   'P 1'
#
loop_
_entity.id
_entity.type
_entity.pdbx_description
1 polymer ?
#
loop_
_entity_poly.entity_id
_entity_poly.type
_entity_poly.pdbx_seq_one_letter_code
_entity_poly.pdbx_strand_id
1 'polypeptide(L)'
;FMQNSKPAAAGFVLDQIAEHPSNWECKEKITDFIERYHVPCLYNVDTRAVTRMVRTQGVMKAIIVSADRSDAFIAEELAKPLHRDQVERVTTDYPYTYGDGKYQVSLLDCGLKKNILVSLAANDCTVHVFPAHTSAEELLAGNPDGIFLSPGPGDPQDVPFVVETVKKLIGKKPIFGICLGIQMLATALGGHTFKLPFGHRGANHPVKDLRTGRVYITSQNHGYAISDDDLPECIEVTHRRGNDGTIEGI
;
A
#
# COMPACT_ATOMS: atom_id res chain seq x y z
N PHE A 1 -5.37 2.79 -16.63
CA PHE A 1 -5.75 3.47 -15.38
C PHE A 1 -4.50 3.77 -14.56
N MET A 2 -3.92 4.95 -14.76
CA MET A 2 -2.75 5.39 -13.99
C MET A 2 -3.20 5.87 -12.61
N GLN A 3 -2.75 5.18 -11.57
CA GLN A 3 -3.01 5.56 -10.18
C GLN A 3 -1.93 6.49 -9.62
N ASN A 4 -0.77 6.52 -10.26
CA ASN A 4 0.37 7.38 -9.94
C ASN A 4 0.91 8.00 -11.23
N SER A 5 1.68 9.07 -11.12
CA SER A 5 2.31 9.77 -12.25
C SER A 5 3.46 8.97 -12.90
N LYS A 6 4.10 8.08 -12.14
CA LYS A 6 5.22 7.23 -12.55
C LYS A 6 5.12 5.85 -11.90
N PRO A 7 5.72 4.79 -12.49
CA PRO A 7 5.80 3.48 -11.86
C PRO A 7 6.72 3.52 -10.63
N ALA A 8 6.30 2.85 -9.55
CA ALA A 8 7.14 2.63 -8.38
C ALA A 8 7.81 1.24 -8.38
N ALA A 9 7.46 0.38 -9.34
CA ALA A 9 8.03 -0.95 -9.47
C ALA A 9 9.48 -0.89 -10.00
N ALA A 10 10.36 -1.71 -9.41
CA ALA A 10 11.75 -1.85 -9.87
C ALA A 10 11.88 -2.65 -11.18
N GLY A 11 10.85 -3.44 -11.54
CA GLY A 11 10.80 -4.21 -12.76
C GLY A 11 9.45 -4.90 -12.94
N PHE A 12 9.18 -5.37 -14.15
CA PHE A 12 8.00 -6.15 -14.49
C PHE A 12 8.37 -7.56 -14.96
N VAL A 13 7.61 -8.55 -14.52
CA VAL A 13 7.68 -9.91 -15.03
C VAL A 13 6.30 -10.27 -15.58
N LEU A 14 6.20 -10.52 -16.87
CA LEU A 14 4.94 -10.70 -17.60
C LEU A 14 4.92 -12.05 -18.32
N ASP A 15 3.74 -12.64 -18.40
CA ASP A 15 3.51 -13.81 -19.26
C ASP A 15 3.58 -13.37 -20.72
N GLN A 16 2.78 -12.38 -21.11
CA GLN A 16 2.71 -11.85 -22.46
C GLN A 16 2.59 -10.34 -22.46
N ILE A 17 3.01 -9.72 -23.56
CA ILE A 17 2.79 -8.30 -23.84
C ILE A 17 1.75 -8.19 -24.95
N ALA A 18 0.66 -7.45 -24.67
CA ALA A 18 -0.34 -7.16 -25.69
C ALA A 18 0.18 -6.08 -26.66
N GLU A 19 0.40 -6.46 -27.92
CA GLU A 19 0.78 -5.51 -28.97
C GLU A 19 -0.34 -4.50 -29.28
N HIS A 20 -1.60 -4.94 -29.11
CA HIS A 20 -2.79 -4.14 -29.35
C HIS A 20 -3.63 -4.13 -28.06
N PRO A 21 -3.58 -3.03 -27.28
CA PRO A 21 -4.39 -2.92 -26.08
C PRO A 21 -5.88 -2.95 -26.40
N SER A 22 -6.63 -3.78 -25.69
CA SER A 22 -8.08 -3.96 -25.92
C SER A 22 -8.95 -3.11 -24.99
N ASN A 23 -8.37 -2.46 -23.96
CA ASN A 23 -9.12 -1.63 -23.05
C ASN A 23 -9.45 -0.27 -23.72
N TRP A 24 -10.74 0.09 -23.73
CA TRP A 24 -11.23 1.33 -24.33
C TRP A 24 -10.64 2.61 -23.71
N GLU A 25 -10.17 2.56 -22.47
CA GLU A 25 -9.48 3.67 -21.78
C GLU A 25 -7.97 3.68 -22.01
N CYS A 26 -7.44 2.77 -22.81
CA CYS A 26 -6.01 2.69 -23.03
C CYS A 26 -5.50 3.95 -23.73
N LYS A 27 -4.55 4.63 -23.10
CA LYS A 27 -3.93 5.86 -23.62
C LYS A 27 -2.57 5.60 -24.29
N GLU A 28 -1.91 4.50 -23.93
CA GLU A 28 -0.60 4.11 -24.44
C GLU A 28 -0.36 2.61 -24.30
N LYS A 29 0.56 2.06 -25.07
CA LYS A 29 0.99 0.66 -24.94
C LYS A 29 1.84 0.49 -23.69
N ILE A 30 1.83 -0.71 -23.13
CA ILE A 30 2.70 -1.05 -21.97
C ILE A 30 4.18 -0.94 -22.33
N THR A 31 4.56 -1.22 -23.57
CA THR A 31 5.93 -1.08 -24.08
C THR A 31 6.39 0.37 -24.02
N ASP A 32 5.59 1.29 -24.54
CA ASP A 32 5.91 2.73 -24.56
C ASP A 32 6.04 3.28 -23.13
N PHE A 33 5.18 2.78 -22.23
CA PHE A 33 5.24 3.12 -20.80
C PHE A 33 6.54 2.62 -20.15
N ILE A 34 6.90 1.36 -20.36
CA ILE A 34 8.11 0.74 -19.81
C ILE A 34 9.35 1.46 -20.32
N GLU A 35 9.42 1.74 -21.62
CA GLU A 35 10.52 2.46 -22.26
C GLU A 35 10.67 3.88 -21.73
N ARG A 36 9.57 4.62 -21.62
CA ARG A 36 9.55 6.00 -21.12
C ARG A 36 10.14 6.12 -19.72
N TYR A 37 9.86 5.17 -18.85
CA TYR A 37 10.31 5.19 -17.47
C TYR A 37 11.55 4.32 -17.20
N HIS A 38 12.13 3.74 -18.25
CA HIS A 38 13.33 2.86 -18.18
C HIS A 38 13.18 1.73 -17.16
N VAL A 39 11.98 1.12 -17.07
CA VAL A 39 11.72 0.04 -16.11
C VAL A 39 12.09 -1.30 -16.76
N PRO A 40 12.99 -2.10 -16.17
CA PRO A 40 13.31 -3.44 -16.66
C PRO A 40 12.06 -4.31 -16.77
N CYS A 41 11.91 -5.02 -17.88
CA CYS A 41 10.78 -5.92 -18.10
C CYS A 41 11.25 -7.26 -18.67
N LEU A 42 10.83 -8.34 -18.05
CA LEU A 42 10.99 -9.71 -18.54
C LEU A 42 9.61 -10.24 -18.95
N TYR A 43 9.47 -10.69 -20.19
CA TYR A 43 8.23 -11.26 -20.72
C TYR A 43 8.43 -12.66 -21.30
N ASN A 44 7.36 -13.34 -21.68
CA ASN A 44 7.34 -14.77 -22.02
C ASN A 44 7.78 -15.66 -20.83
N VAL A 45 7.39 -15.27 -19.60
CA VAL A 45 7.72 -16.00 -18.39
C VAL A 45 6.48 -16.75 -17.90
N ASP A 46 6.63 -18.00 -17.48
CA ASP A 46 5.57 -18.70 -16.75
C ASP A 46 5.35 -18.05 -15.38
N THR A 47 4.54 -16.99 -15.36
CA THR A 47 4.21 -16.24 -14.13
C THR A 47 3.39 -17.07 -13.16
N ARG A 48 2.70 -18.14 -13.64
CA ARG A 48 2.00 -19.09 -12.79
C ARG A 48 2.99 -19.94 -11.99
N ALA A 49 4.08 -20.40 -12.61
CA ALA A 49 5.14 -21.12 -11.90
C ALA A 49 5.81 -20.25 -10.86
N VAL A 50 6.11 -18.97 -11.18
CA VAL A 50 6.64 -17.98 -10.21
C VAL A 50 5.68 -17.80 -9.04
N THR A 51 4.39 -17.63 -9.32
CA THR A 51 3.36 -17.47 -8.27
C THR A 51 3.28 -18.69 -7.35
N ARG A 52 3.35 -19.90 -7.91
CA ARG A 52 3.36 -21.16 -7.13
C ARG A 52 4.60 -21.25 -6.24
N MET A 53 5.77 -20.87 -6.75
CA MET A 53 7.01 -20.85 -5.99
C MET A 53 6.90 -19.89 -4.79
N VAL A 54 6.47 -18.64 -5.02
CA VAL A 54 6.28 -17.65 -3.96
C VAL A 54 5.25 -18.12 -2.93
N ARG A 55 4.16 -18.76 -3.36
CA ARG A 55 3.15 -19.30 -2.45
C ARG A 55 3.69 -20.43 -1.56
N THR A 56 4.59 -21.25 -2.08
CA THR A 56 5.13 -22.42 -1.36
C THR A 56 6.31 -22.06 -0.47
N GLN A 57 7.17 -21.16 -0.93
CA GLN A 57 8.44 -20.83 -0.26
C GLN A 57 8.41 -19.47 0.47
N GLY A 58 7.34 -18.69 0.26
CA GLY A 58 7.24 -17.32 0.74
C GLY A 58 7.82 -16.30 -0.24
N VAL A 59 7.70 -15.01 0.10
CA VAL A 59 8.31 -13.93 -0.69
C VAL A 59 9.83 -13.99 -0.58
N MET A 60 10.49 -13.79 -1.71
CA MET A 60 11.94 -13.85 -1.84
C MET A 60 12.48 -12.66 -2.62
N LYS A 61 13.75 -12.35 -2.44
CA LYS A 61 14.45 -11.37 -3.27
C LYS A 61 14.57 -11.91 -4.70
N ALA A 62 14.40 -11.01 -5.67
CA ALA A 62 14.58 -11.31 -7.08
C ALA A 62 15.32 -10.17 -7.77
N ILE A 63 16.00 -10.48 -8.84
CA ILE A 63 16.72 -9.51 -9.69
C ILE A 63 16.45 -9.80 -11.15
N ILE A 64 16.30 -8.75 -11.95
CA ILE A 64 16.29 -8.84 -13.42
C ILE A 64 17.64 -8.34 -13.91
N VAL A 65 18.36 -9.19 -14.62
CA VAL A 65 19.69 -8.89 -15.16
C VAL A 65 19.79 -9.34 -16.61
N SER A 66 20.72 -8.78 -17.36
CA SER A 66 21.09 -9.29 -18.68
C SER A 66 21.80 -10.65 -18.57
N ALA A 67 21.66 -11.48 -19.62
CA ALA A 67 22.14 -12.86 -19.62
C ALA A 67 23.70 -13.01 -19.55
N ASP A 68 24.42 -11.92 -19.76
CA ASP A 68 25.90 -11.86 -19.68
C ASP A 68 26.44 -11.68 -18.26
N ARG A 69 25.57 -11.49 -17.26
CA ARG A 69 25.98 -11.34 -15.85
C ARG A 69 26.35 -12.68 -15.23
N SER A 70 27.48 -12.69 -14.50
CA SER A 70 27.94 -13.89 -13.80
C SER A 70 27.08 -14.25 -12.59
N ASP A 71 27.04 -15.54 -12.23
CA ASP A 71 26.37 -16.00 -11.01
C ASP A 71 26.91 -15.33 -9.74
N ALA A 72 28.21 -15.03 -9.71
CA ALA A 72 28.84 -14.30 -8.60
C ALA A 72 28.24 -12.88 -8.45
N PHE A 73 28.06 -12.16 -9.56
CA PHE A 73 27.39 -10.85 -9.54
C PHE A 73 25.96 -10.96 -9.05
N ILE A 74 25.20 -11.95 -9.53
CA ILE A 74 23.83 -12.17 -9.12
C ILE A 74 23.74 -12.46 -7.61
N ALA A 75 24.61 -13.33 -7.11
CA ALA A 75 24.67 -13.68 -5.69
C ALA A 75 25.02 -12.46 -4.82
N GLU A 76 25.96 -11.63 -5.24
CA GLU A 76 26.34 -10.40 -4.55
C GLU A 76 25.15 -9.42 -4.47
N GLU A 77 24.45 -9.19 -5.59
CA GLU A 77 23.30 -8.29 -5.64
C GLU A 77 22.14 -8.79 -4.76
N LEU A 78 21.87 -10.09 -4.78
CA LEU A 78 20.82 -10.70 -3.95
C LEU A 78 21.17 -10.68 -2.45
N ALA A 79 22.46 -10.64 -2.10
CA ALA A 79 22.91 -10.53 -0.70
C ALA A 79 22.68 -9.12 -0.12
N LYS A 80 22.63 -8.08 -0.95
CA LYS A 80 22.41 -6.69 -0.48
C LYS A 80 21.09 -6.57 0.28
N PRO A 81 21.03 -5.78 1.36
CA PRO A 81 19.77 -5.55 2.06
C PRO A 81 18.74 -4.86 1.14
N LEU A 82 17.45 -5.14 1.35
CA LEU A 82 16.38 -4.39 0.69
C LEU A 82 16.33 -2.96 1.26
N HIS A 83 15.96 -2.02 0.42
CA HIS A 83 15.72 -0.65 0.84
C HIS A 83 14.52 -0.58 1.79
N ARG A 84 14.65 0.20 2.86
CA ARG A 84 13.60 0.41 3.87
C ARG A 84 12.94 1.79 3.78
N ASP A 85 13.40 2.63 2.87
CA ASP A 85 12.93 3.99 2.59
C ASP A 85 11.78 4.04 1.56
N GLN A 86 10.96 2.99 1.49
CA GLN A 86 9.97 2.83 0.43
C GLN A 86 8.87 3.89 0.49
N VAL A 87 8.41 4.26 1.68
CA VAL A 87 7.42 5.33 1.88
C VAL A 87 8.00 6.68 1.46
N GLU A 88 9.23 6.97 1.82
CA GLU A 88 9.92 8.22 1.48
C GLU A 88 10.08 8.41 -0.03
N ARG A 89 10.23 7.30 -0.77
CA ARG A 89 10.35 7.32 -2.25
C ARG A 89 9.03 7.57 -2.99
N VAL A 90 7.89 7.35 -2.34
CA VAL A 90 6.58 7.38 -2.99
C VAL A 90 5.65 8.45 -2.43
N THR A 91 5.96 9.03 -1.28
CA THR A 91 5.22 10.17 -0.71
C THR A 91 5.31 11.39 -1.60
N THR A 92 4.36 12.29 -1.50
CA THR A 92 4.40 13.57 -2.23
C THR A 92 5.54 14.45 -1.74
N ASP A 93 6.14 15.23 -2.66
CA ASP A 93 7.20 16.17 -2.32
C ASP A 93 6.66 17.43 -1.62
N TYR A 94 5.40 17.82 -1.91
CA TYR A 94 4.79 19.07 -1.43
C TYR A 94 3.33 18.83 -1.03
N PRO A 95 2.83 19.57 -0.02
CA PRO A 95 1.40 19.58 0.27
C PRO A 95 0.59 20.11 -0.92
N TYR A 96 -0.57 19.52 -1.16
CA TYR A 96 -1.53 19.99 -2.16
C TYR A 96 -2.96 19.67 -1.74
N THR A 97 -3.92 20.31 -2.42
CA THR A 97 -5.35 20.12 -2.14
C THR A 97 -6.05 19.47 -3.35
N TYR A 98 -6.99 18.57 -3.08
CA TYR A 98 -7.82 17.93 -4.07
C TYR A 98 -9.30 17.97 -3.66
N GLY A 99 -10.19 18.31 -4.60
CA GLY A 99 -11.62 18.46 -4.34
C GLY A 99 -11.99 19.84 -3.77
N ASP A 100 -13.28 20.08 -3.64
CA ASP A 100 -13.89 21.33 -3.20
C ASP A 100 -15.13 21.11 -2.33
N GLY A 101 -15.23 19.94 -1.70
CA GLY A 101 -16.31 19.54 -0.82
C GLY A 101 -16.28 20.26 0.54
N LYS A 102 -17.37 20.13 1.29
CA LYS A 102 -17.54 20.79 2.61
C LYS A 102 -16.70 20.18 3.72
N TYR A 103 -16.43 18.86 3.67
CA TYR A 103 -15.67 18.17 4.72
C TYR A 103 -14.17 18.32 4.47
N GLN A 104 -13.46 18.82 5.47
CA GLN A 104 -12.01 19.03 5.40
C GLN A 104 -11.27 17.80 5.90
N VAL A 105 -10.49 17.15 5.05
CA VAL A 105 -9.73 15.93 5.40
C VAL A 105 -8.25 16.20 5.26
N SER A 106 -7.47 16.03 6.34
CA SER A 106 -6.01 16.00 6.26
C SER A 106 -5.54 14.58 5.97
N LEU A 107 -4.87 14.37 4.84
CA LEU A 107 -4.40 13.07 4.38
C LEU A 107 -2.89 13.01 4.48
N LEU A 108 -2.37 12.04 5.22
CA LEU A 108 -0.94 11.72 5.28
C LEU A 108 -0.59 10.73 4.17
N ASP A 109 0.25 11.15 3.24
CA ASP A 109 0.61 10.36 2.05
C ASP A 109 1.82 9.46 2.33
N CYS A 110 1.57 8.16 2.46
CA CYS A 110 2.59 7.11 2.56
C CYS A 110 2.69 6.26 1.28
N GLY A 111 1.99 6.65 0.21
CA GLY A 111 1.90 5.92 -1.07
C GLY A 111 0.47 5.92 -1.61
N LEU A 112 -0.09 7.10 -1.69
CA LEU A 112 -1.49 7.36 -2.05
C LEU A 112 -1.80 6.91 -3.48
N LYS A 113 -2.97 6.29 -3.65
CA LYS A 113 -3.57 6.00 -4.96
C LYS A 113 -4.56 7.10 -5.33
N LYS A 114 -4.48 7.60 -6.56
CA LYS A 114 -5.34 8.67 -7.07
C LYS A 114 -6.84 8.41 -6.85
N ASN A 115 -7.29 7.16 -7.00
CA ASN A 115 -8.70 6.81 -6.79
C ASN A 115 -9.20 7.07 -5.36
N ILE A 116 -8.35 7.10 -4.37
CA ILE A 116 -8.73 7.45 -2.99
C ILE A 116 -9.17 8.92 -2.95
N LEU A 117 -8.40 9.82 -3.59
CA LEU A 117 -8.77 11.24 -3.70
C LEU A 117 -10.09 11.44 -4.45
N VAL A 118 -10.24 10.73 -5.58
CA VAL A 118 -11.47 10.78 -6.36
C VAL A 118 -12.68 10.32 -5.53
N SER A 119 -12.51 9.23 -4.76
CA SER A 119 -13.58 8.69 -3.91
C SER A 119 -13.94 9.63 -2.76
N LEU A 120 -12.94 10.24 -2.10
CA LEU A 120 -13.18 11.22 -1.04
C LEU A 120 -13.88 12.46 -1.57
N ALA A 121 -13.42 13.01 -2.71
CA ALA A 121 -14.05 14.17 -3.34
C ALA A 121 -15.49 13.88 -3.79
N ALA A 122 -15.77 12.66 -4.30
CA ALA A 122 -17.13 12.23 -4.63
C ALA A 122 -18.06 12.13 -3.40
N ASN A 123 -17.49 12.08 -2.19
CA ASN A 123 -18.21 12.11 -0.92
C ASN A 123 -18.12 13.49 -0.24
N ASP A 124 -18.06 14.55 -1.03
CA ASP A 124 -18.12 15.93 -0.55
C ASP A 124 -16.94 16.32 0.36
N CYS A 125 -15.75 15.75 0.11
CA CYS A 125 -14.53 16.07 0.84
C CYS A 125 -13.60 17.00 0.04
N THR A 126 -13.01 17.95 0.72
CA THR A 126 -11.78 18.63 0.33
C THR A 126 -10.62 17.94 1.04
N VAL A 127 -9.65 17.42 0.28
CA VAL A 127 -8.56 16.62 0.82
C VAL A 127 -7.26 17.44 0.75
N HIS A 128 -6.68 17.75 1.91
CA HIS A 128 -5.36 18.34 2.04
C HIS A 128 -4.34 17.22 2.19
N VAL A 129 -3.57 16.97 1.15
CA VAL A 129 -2.56 15.91 1.11
C VAL A 129 -1.24 16.44 1.61
N PHE A 130 -0.63 15.72 2.53
CA PHE A 130 0.63 16.08 3.18
C PHE A 130 1.67 14.98 3.02
N PRO A 131 2.98 15.32 2.89
CA PRO A 131 4.06 14.35 2.90
C PRO A 131 4.08 13.49 4.18
N ALA A 132 4.66 12.28 4.10
CA ALA A 132 4.71 11.33 5.21
C ALA A 132 5.43 11.85 6.47
N HIS A 133 6.35 12.80 6.33
CA HIS A 133 7.09 13.42 7.45
C HIS A 133 6.38 14.61 8.12
N THR A 134 5.16 14.92 7.69
CA THR A 134 4.40 16.05 8.24
C THR A 134 4.04 15.79 9.71
N SER A 135 4.22 16.80 10.55
CA SER A 135 3.92 16.73 11.97
C SER A 135 2.41 16.66 12.25
N ALA A 136 2.04 16.16 13.43
CA ALA A 136 0.65 16.14 13.87
C ALA A 136 0.07 17.55 14.01
N GLU A 137 0.88 18.50 14.44
CA GLU A 137 0.52 19.90 14.59
C GLU A 137 0.13 20.53 13.24
N GLU A 138 0.91 20.25 12.19
CA GLU A 138 0.64 20.73 10.83
C GLU A 138 -0.61 20.06 10.24
N LEU A 139 -0.81 18.76 10.44
CA LEU A 139 -2.02 18.05 10.00
C LEU A 139 -3.30 18.61 10.67
N LEU A 140 -3.19 19.11 11.90
CA LEU A 140 -4.31 19.67 12.66
C LEU A 140 -4.48 21.17 12.44
N ALA A 141 -3.50 21.89 11.88
CA ALA A 141 -3.51 23.36 11.78
C ALA A 141 -4.73 23.91 11.03
N GLY A 142 -5.21 23.22 10.00
CA GLY A 142 -6.43 23.56 9.25
C GLY A 142 -7.74 23.17 9.95
N ASN A 143 -7.69 22.69 11.20
CA ASN A 143 -8.85 22.17 11.94
C ASN A 143 -9.70 21.18 11.10
N PRO A 144 -9.12 20.10 10.53
CA PRO A 144 -9.85 19.19 9.67
C PRO A 144 -10.99 18.48 10.40
N ASP A 145 -11.98 17.99 9.65
CA ASP A 145 -13.07 17.16 10.16
C ASP A 145 -12.59 15.73 10.45
N GLY A 146 -11.57 15.27 9.73
CA GLY A 146 -10.96 13.95 9.91
C GLY A 146 -9.55 13.84 9.35
N ILE A 147 -8.85 12.80 9.80
CA ILE A 147 -7.51 12.44 9.35
C ILE A 147 -7.59 11.15 8.53
N PHE A 148 -6.89 11.12 7.41
CA PHE A 148 -6.80 9.94 6.56
C PHE A 148 -5.34 9.48 6.45
N LEU A 149 -5.09 8.21 6.79
CA LEU A 149 -3.79 7.56 6.64
C LEU A 149 -3.81 6.72 5.35
N SER A 150 -3.01 7.09 4.36
CA SER A 150 -3.01 6.42 3.07
C SER A 150 -2.43 5.01 3.15
N PRO A 151 -2.69 4.15 2.15
CA PRO A 151 -1.87 2.96 1.95
C PRO A 151 -0.44 3.34 1.63
N GLY A 152 0.47 2.36 1.73
CA GLY A 152 1.87 2.54 1.39
C GLY A 152 2.60 1.21 1.24
N PRO A 153 3.82 1.23 0.67
CA PRO A 153 4.69 0.08 0.54
C PRO A 153 5.49 -0.18 1.84
N GLY A 154 6.05 -1.38 1.93
CA GLY A 154 7.05 -1.71 2.93
C GLY A 154 6.50 -2.33 4.21
N ASP A 155 7.37 -2.38 5.19
CA ASP A 155 7.09 -2.84 6.55
C ASP A 155 6.56 -1.67 7.38
N PRO A 156 5.46 -1.81 8.12
CA PRO A 156 5.03 -0.78 9.07
C PRO A 156 6.10 -0.36 10.07
N GLN A 157 7.05 -1.26 10.38
CA GLN A 157 8.17 -0.97 11.27
C GLN A 157 9.25 -0.06 10.65
N ASP A 158 9.25 0.12 9.33
CA ASP A 158 10.20 1.00 8.64
C ASP A 158 9.78 2.48 8.69
N VAL A 159 8.58 2.79 9.20
CA VAL A 159 8.02 4.15 9.29
C VAL A 159 7.69 4.59 10.73
N PRO A 160 8.63 4.46 11.70
CA PRO A 160 8.37 4.82 13.10
C PRO A 160 7.99 6.30 13.27
N PHE A 161 8.47 7.18 12.41
CA PHE A 161 8.15 8.60 12.43
C PHE A 161 6.65 8.86 12.13
N VAL A 162 6.03 8.06 11.25
CA VAL A 162 4.58 8.14 11.01
C VAL A 162 3.80 7.64 12.22
N VAL A 163 4.23 6.52 12.82
CA VAL A 163 3.61 5.97 14.03
C VAL A 163 3.61 7.02 15.17
N GLU A 164 4.73 7.72 15.37
CA GLU A 164 4.81 8.79 16.40
C GLU A 164 3.88 9.98 16.08
N THR A 165 3.75 10.34 14.80
CA THR A 165 2.76 11.34 14.37
C THR A 165 1.34 10.88 14.68
N VAL A 166 1.00 9.62 14.32
CA VAL A 166 -0.33 9.05 14.56
C VAL A 166 -0.67 8.99 16.05
N LYS A 167 0.28 8.63 16.93
CA LYS A 167 0.09 8.67 18.39
C LYS A 167 -0.40 10.03 18.90
N LYS A 168 0.13 11.12 18.35
CA LYS A 168 -0.25 12.48 18.71
C LYS A 168 -1.63 12.90 18.17
N LEU A 169 -2.10 12.23 17.10
CA LEU A 169 -3.41 12.48 16.46
C LEU A 169 -4.56 11.74 17.14
N ILE A 170 -4.27 10.61 17.81
CA ILE A 170 -5.29 9.80 18.50
C ILE A 170 -6.05 10.67 19.52
N GLY A 171 -7.39 10.59 19.47
CA GLY A 171 -8.29 11.36 20.33
C GLY A 171 -8.46 12.84 19.96
N LYS A 172 -7.79 13.34 18.91
CA LYS A 172 -7.95 14.72 18.44
C LYS A 172 -9.03 14.86 17.37
N LYS A 173 -9.05 13.96 16.41
CA LYS A 173 -9.99 13.92 15.30
C LYS A 173 -10.30 12.45 14.95
N PRO A 174 -11.41 12.15 14.26
CA PRO A 174 -11.61 10.83 13.66
C PRO A 174 -10.47 10.49 12.73
N ILE A 175 -9.96 9.26 12.82
CA ILE A 175 -8.88 8.75 11.97
C ILE A 175 -9.40 7.58 11.16
N PHE A 176 -9.13 7.57 9.86
CA PHE A 176 -9.39 6.45 8.97
C PHE A 176 -8.09 6.04 8.27
N GLY A 177 -7.83 4.74 8.19
CA GLY A 177 -6.62 4.22 7.56
C GLY A 177 -6.90 3.09 6.59
N ILE A 178 -6.14 3.03 5.48
CA ILE A 178 -6.20 1.93 4.51
C ILE A 178 -4.84 1.22 4.46
N CYS A 179 -4.84 -0.13 4.53
CA CYS A 179 -3.68 -0.98 4.38
C CYS A 179 -2.56 -0.59 5.39
N LEU A 180 -1.44 0.00 4.93
CA LEU A 180 -0.40 0.52 5.84
C LEU A 180 -0.98 1.50 6.87
N GLY A 181 -1.97 2.31 6.50
CA GLY A 181 -2.60 3.28 7.39
C GLY A 181 -3.25 2.65 8.62
N ILE A 182 -4.02 1.57 8.47
CA ILE A 182 -4.62 0.86 9.62
C ILE A 182 -3.55 0.14 10.45
N GLN A 183 -2.48 -0.36 9.81
CA GLN A 183 -1.38 -1.03 10.50
C GLN A 183 -0.59 -0.05 11.37
N MET A 184 -0.33 1.16 10.87
CA MET A 184 0.30 2.23 11.63
C MET A 184 -0.60 2.70 12.79
N LEU A 185 -1.92 2.77 12.58
CA LEU A 185 -2.88 3.11 13.64
C LEU A 185 -2.87 2.05 14.74
N ALA A 186 -2.94 0.76 14.38
CA ALA A 186 -2.85 -0.33 15.36
C ALA A 186 -1.54 -0.28 16.15
N THR A 187 -0.41 -0.04 15.46
CA THR A 187 0.92 0.08 16.11
C THR A 187 0.98 1.31 17.04
N ALA A 188 0.39 2.42 16.64
CA ALA A 188 0.32 3.63 17.47
C ALA A 188 -0.50 3.43 18.77
N LEU A 189 -1.49 2.53 18.72
CA LEU A 189 -2.29 2.12 19.88
C LEU A 189 -1.60 1.05 20.74
N GLY A 190 -0.42 0.57 20.35
CA GLY A 190 0.35 -0.45 21.09
C GLY A 190 0.20 -1.87 20.56
N GLY A 191 -0.52 -2.08 19.46
CA GLY A 191 -0.59 -3.36 18.76
C GLY A 191 0.67 -3.67 17.95
N HIS A 192 0.73 -4.89 17.40
CA HIS A 192 1.86 -5.37 16.60
C HIS A 192 1.43 -5.81 15.23
N THR A 193 2.36 -5.78 14.28
CA THR A 193 2.18 -6.31 12.94
C THR A 193 3.15 -7.44 12.67
N PHE A 194 2.77 -8.36 11.80
CA PHE A 194 3.63 -9.47 11.38
C PHE A 194 3.62 -9.62 9.86
N LYS A 195 4.69 -10.18 9.34
CA LYS A 195 4.84 -10.43 7.91
C LYS A 195 4.11 -11.72 7.51
N LEU A 196 3.22 -11.61 6.53
CA LEU A 196 2.57 -12.76 5.92
C LEU A 196 3.56 -13.52 5.02
N PRO A 197 3.49 -14.86 4.93
CA PRO A 197 4.43 -15.65 4.12
C PRO A 197 4.50 -15.21 2.66
N PHE A 198 3.35 -14.88 2.03
CA PHE A 198 3.26 -14.41 0.64
C PHE A 198 2.34 -13.21 0.45
N GLY A 199 1.71 -12.73 1.54
CA GLY A 199 0.77 -11.61 1.53
C GLY A 199 -0.60 -11.96 0.93
N HIS A 200 -1.54 -11.01 1.05
CA HIS A 200 -2.86 -11.09 0.43
C HIS A 200 -2.88 -10.21 -0.82
N ARG A 201 -3.12 -10.82 -1.98
CA ARG A 201 -3.16 -10.12 -3.27
C ARG A 201 -4.25 -10.69 -4.15
N GLY A 202 -5.17 -9.81 -4.57
CA GLY A 202 -6.30 -10.15 -5.44
C GLY A 202 -7.56 -9.34 -5.14
N ALA A 203 -8.55 -9.48 -5.99
CA ALA A 203 -9.81 -8.76 -5.91
C ALA A 203 -10.99 -9.65 -5.44
N ASN A 204 -10.70 -10.80 -4.85
CA ASN A 204 -11.69 -11.82 -4.50
C ASN A 204 -11.49 -12.38 -3.07
N HIS A 205 -11.08 -11.53 -2.14
CA HIS A 205 -10.86 -11.91 -0.75
C HIS A 205 -12.12 -11.68 0.09
N PRO A 206 -12.70 -12.76 0.68
CA PRO A 206 -13.85 -12.60 1.56
C PRO A 206 -13.42 -12.00 2.90
N VAL A 207 -14.10 -10.97 3.33
CA VAL A 207 -13.92 -10.32 4.64
C VAL A 207 -15.25 -10.28 5.36
N LYS A 208 -15.28 -10.81 6.58
CA LYS A 208 -16.46 -10.86 7.44
C LYS A 208 -16.45 -9.65 8.37
N ASP A 209 -17.51 -8.87 8.31
CA ASP A 209 -17.87 -7.88 9.33
C ASP A 209 -18.41 -8.62 10.57
N LEU A 210 -17.72 -8.49 11.70
CA LEU A 210 -18.05 -9.21 12.93
C LEU A 210 -19.28 -8.63 13.63
N ARG A 211 -19.60 -7.36 13.40
CA ARG A 211 -20.78 -6.71 14.00
C ARG A 211 -22.08 -7.12 13.32
N THR A 212 -22.06 -7.24 11.99
CA THR A 212 -23.24 -7.56 11.20
C THR A 212 -23.31 -9.02 10.77
N GLY A 213 -22.20 -9.74 10.81
CA GLY A 213 -22.05 -11.11 10.29
C GLY A 213 -21.99 -11.20 8.77
N ARG A 214 -22.08 -10.08 8.06
CA ARG A 214 -22.03 -10.05 6.58
C ARG A 214 -20.62 -10.32 6.07
N VAL A 215 -20.55 -10.93 4.89
CA VAL A 215 -19.29 -11.17 4.19
C VAL A 215 -19.26 -10.32 2.92
N TYR A 216 -18.18 -9.55 2.77
CA TYR A 216 -17.91 -8.72 1.60
C TYR A 216 -16.73 -9.30 0.82
N ILE A 217 -16.80 -9.23 -0.50
CA ILE A 217 -15.64 -9.54 -1.36
C ILE A 217 -14.83 -8.26 -1.52
N THR A 218 -13.58 -8.32 -1.12
CA THR A 218 -12.67 -7.18 -1.08
C THR A 218 -11.48 -7.35 -2.01
N SER A 219 -10.88 -6.22 -2.39
CA SER A 219 -9.59 -6.18 -3.08
C SER A 219 -8.49 -5.96 -2.05
N GLN A 220 -7.49 -6.84 -2.04
CA GLN A 220 -6.37 -6.78 -1.11
C GLN A 220 -5.02 -6.75 -1.84
N ASN A 221 -4.08 -6.00 -1.28
CA ASN A 221 -2.68 -5.98 -1.72
C ASN A 221 -1.80 -5.51 -0.56
N HIS A 222 -1.50 -6.43 0.36
CA HIS A 222 -0.63 -6.16 1.50
C HIS A 222 0.22 -7.39 1.85
N GLY A 223 1.39 -7.15 2.44
CA GLY A 223 2.34 -8.18 2.87
C GLY A 223 2.41 -8.36 4.38
N TYR A 224 1.74 -7.50 5.13
CA TYR A 224 1.71 -7.50 6.60
C TYR A 224 0.27 -7.50 7.10
N ALA A 225 0.06 -8.04 8.30
CA ALA A 225 -1.23 -8.03 8.99
C ALA A 225 -1.04 -7.61 10.45
N ILE A 226 -2.13 -7.13 11.07
CA ILE A 226 -2.17 -6.84 12.50
C ILE A 226 -2.21 -8.18 13.25
N SER A 227 -1.38 -8.34 14.28
CA SER A 227 -1.34 -9.54 15.11
C SER A 227 -2.53 -9.58 16.07
N ASP A 228 -3.04 -10.79 16.31
CA ASP A 228 -3.97 -11.07 17.41
C ASP A 228 -3.25 -11.17 18.76
N ASP A 229 -1.93 -11.44 18.73
CA ASP A 229 -1.14 -11.60 19.94
C ASP A 229 -0.99 -10.25 20.65
N ASP A 230 -1.33 -10.22 21.94
CA ASP A 230 -1.23 -9.04 22.81
C ASP A 230 -1.94 -7.78 22.24
N LEU A 231 -3.09 -7.97 21.57
CA LEU A 231 -3.87 -6.87 21.04
C LEU A 231 -4.40 -6.01 22.19
N PRO A 232 -4.12 -4.68 22.22
CA PRO A 232 -4.57 -3.79 23.27
C PRO A 232 -6.10 -3.77 23.42
N GLU A 233 -6.61 -3.72 24.66
CA GLU A 233 -8.06 -3.70 24.96
C GLU A 233 -8.83 -2.55 24.30
N CYS A 234 -8.14 -1.46 23.96
CA CYS A 234 -8.73 -0.32 23.25
C CYS A 234 -8.98 -0.58 21.78
N ILE A 235 -8.50 -1.70 21.23
CA ILE A 235 -8.67 -2.08 19.82
C ILE A 235 -9.81 -3.10 19.72
N GLU A 236 -10.92 -2.70 19.13
CA GLU A 236 -12.00 -3.62 18.75
C GLU A 236 -11.77 -4.13 17.33
N VAL A 237 -11.64 -5.45 17.16
CA VAL A 237 -11.56 -6.06 15.83
C VAL A 237 -12.95 -6.08 15.22
N THR A 238 -13.13 -5.38 14.12
CA THR A 238 -14.41 -5.23 13.43
C THR A 238 -14.55 -6.16 12.22
N HIS A 239 -13.43 -6.48 11.56
CA HIS A 239 -13.43 -7.28 10.33
C HIS A 239 -12.31 -8.32 10.34
N ARG A 240 -12.64 -9.51 9.82
CA ARG A 240 -11.67 -10.59 9.63
C ARG A 240 -11.76 -11.19 8.25
N ARG A 241 -10.62 -11.58 7.71
CA ARG A 241 -10.54 -12.33 6.46
C ARG A 241 -11.10 -13.74 6.63
N GLY A 242 -11.97 -14.17 5.70
CA GLY A 242 -12.68 -15.45 5.79
C GLY A 242 -11.80 -16.70 5.58
N ASN A 243 -10.62 -16.54 4.94
CA ASN A 243 -9.78 -17.69 4.59
C ASN A 243 -8.80 -18.09 5.69
N ASP A 244 -8.27 -17.14 6.46
CA ASP A 244 -7.22 -17.39 7.46
C ASP A 244 -7.45 -16.65 8.78
N GLY A 245 -8.52 -15.87 8.89
CA GLY A 245 -8.91 -15.18 10.12
C GLY A 245 -8.11 -13.91 10.42
N THR A 246 -7.18 -13.48 9.56
CA THR A 246 -6.39 -12.27 9.78
C THR A 246 -7.27 -11.04 9.99
N ILE A 247 -6.79 -10.09 10.82
CA ILE A 247 -7.48 -8.84 11.10
C ILE A 247 -7.41 -7.94 9.85
N GLU A 248 -8.60 -7.50 9.39
CA GLU A 248 -8.77 -6.63 8.23
C GLU A 248 -9.44 -5.29 8.59
N GLY A 249 -9.92 -5.14 9.82
CA GLY A 249 -10.51 -3.90 10.34
C GLY A 249 -10.52 -3.86 11.86
N ILE A 250 -10.24 -2.70 12.38
CA ILE A 250 -10.30 -2.34 13.80
C ILE A 250 -11.18 -1.11 13.98
#